data_f086d35dbd81a92c01861177f496c195
#
_entry.id   f086d35dbd81a92c01861177f496c195
#
_cell.length_a   1.000
_cell.length_b   1.000
_cell.length_c   1.000
_cell.angle_alpha   90.00
_cell.angle_beta   90.00
_cell.angle_gamma   90.00
#
_symmetry.space_group_name_H-M   'P 1'
#
loop_
_entity.id
_entity.type
_entity.pdbx_description
1 polymer ?
#
loop_
_entity_poly.entity_id
_entity_poly.type
_entity_poly.pdbx_seq_one_letter_code
_entity_poly.pdbx_strand_id
1 'polypeptide(L)'
;MTTLLPAEAGAGAVAPPAPVRPQRRRAGAWRFAVLGVLGLYFLVPIGASVWFTVRDRGQGGLTAEHYTGIPTAEGFAEAFTRSLALAVLTVLIALLLMVPTVVLVNLRLPRLRTTVELLTLMPLVLPPIALVVGVRSVLAWAPDYFLNTPLAEAFFALQKPSLPWILVLVYVVLALPFVYRALDAGVRGADLPTLTEAARNLGASWPRTLVSVVLPALRTSVLNASFLTVALVMGEYTIAVILGFETFPTWIVRISGSQPQLSVAVSVLSLLITWVLLLLISALDRRRGTKETS
;
A
#
# COMPACT_ATOMS: atom_id res chain seq x y z
N MET A 1 -64.41 58.29 34.19
CA MET A 1 -64.66 56.88 33.88
C MET A 1 -63.35 56.29 33.47
N THR A 2 -62.63 55.69 34.39
CA THR A 2 -61.26 55.23 34.23
C THR A 2 -61.30 53.71 34.33
N THR A 3 -61.10 53.03 33.20
CA THR A 3 -61.11 51.59 33.14
C THR A 3 -59.68 51.08 33.30
N LEU A 4 -59.42 50.37 34.38
CA LEU A 4 -58.17 49.66 34.67
C LEU A 4 -58.14 48.37 33.88
N LEU A 5 -57.05 48.17 33.13
CA LEU A 5 -56.72 46.92 32.48
C LEU A 5 -56.07 46.00 33.51
N PRO A 6 -56.31 44.67 33.48
CA PRO A 6 -55.67 43.72 34.35
C PRO A 6 -54.25 43.37 33.88
N ALA A 7 -53.31 43.22 34.83
CA ALA A 7 -51.94 42.84 34.68
C ALA A 7 -51.84 41.43 34.10
N GLU A 8 -50.99 41.29 33.07
CA GLU A 8 -50.62 39.98 32.49
C GLU A 8 -49.86 39.13 33.52
N ALA A 9 -50.36 37.92 33.69
CA ALA A 9 -49.79 36.89 34.54
C ALA A 9 -48.47 36.34 33.97
N GLY A 10 -47.56 36.07 34.85
CA GLY A 10 -46.17 35.69 34.66
C GLY A 10 -45.84 34.70 33.54
N ALA A 11 -44.81 35.08 32.80
CA ALA A 11 -44.09 34.19 31.92
C ALA A 11 -43.45 33.06 32.74
N GLY A 12 -43.98 31.85 32.59
CA GLY A 12 -43.38 30.65 33.18
C GLY A 12 -41.95 30.46 32.69
N ALA A 13 -40.99 30.52 33.58
CA ALA A 13 -39.61 30.23 33.32
C ALA A 13 -39.48 28.77 32.87
N VAL A 14 -39.19 28.56 31.58
CA VAL A 14 -38.88 27.22 31.04
C VAL A 14 -37.57 26.78 31.68
N ALA A 15 -37.62 25.75 32.50
CA ALA A 15 -36.45 25.16 33.13
C ALA A 15 -35.46 24.67 32.03
N PRO A 16 -34.17 24.91 32.19
CA PRO A 16 -33.17 24.46 31.22
C PRO A 16 -33.24 22.93 31.11
N PRO A 17 -33.08 22.36 29.86
CA PRO A 17 -33.09 20.91 29.67
C PRO A 17 -31.99 20.26 30.49
N ALA A 18 -32.34 19.20 31.20
CA ALA A 18 -31.41 18.45 32.03
C ALA A 18 -30.21 17.95 31.21
N PRO A 19 -28.99 17.99 31.71
CA PRO A 19 -27.81 17.54 30.96
C PRO A 19 -27.97 16.09 30.57
N VAL A 20 -27.93 15.83 29.25
CA VAL A 20 -27.95 14.47 28.69
C VAL A 20 -26.68 13.77 29.13
N ARG A 21 -26.77 12.92 30.14
CA ARG A 21 -25.64 12.09 30.57
C ARG A 21 -25.26 11.16 29.41
N PRO A 22 -23.99 11.17 28.95
CA PRO A 22 -23.58 10.26 27.90
C PRO A 22 -23.79 8.83 28.43
N GLN A 23 -24.72 8.11 27.82
CA GLN A 23 -24.88 6.67 28.08
C GLN A 23 -23.57 6.01 27.65
N ARG A 24 -22.71 5.65 28.59
CA ARG A 24 -21.61 4.70 28.37
C ARG A 24 -22.25 3.40 27.87
N ARG A 25 -22.34 3.25 26.55
CA ARG A 25 -22.69 1.98 25.92
C ARG A 25 -21.65 0.98 26.41
N ARG A 26 -22.03 0.13 27.38
CA ARG A 26 -21.24 -1.04 27.77
C ARG A 26 -20.99 -1.80 26.49
N ALA A 27 -19.76 -1.77 26.01
CA ALA A 27 -19.36 -2.63 24.91
C ALA A 27 -19.75 -4.06 25.33
N GLY A 28 -20.80 -4.60 24.73
CA GLY A 28 -21.40 -5.84 25.19
C GLY A 28 -20.33 -6.95 25.15
N ALA A 29 -20.38 -7.86 26.10
CA ALA A 29 -19.44 -8.99 26.21
C ALA A 29 -19.26 -9.74 24.86
N TRP A 30 -20.28 -9.70 23.99
CA TRP A 30 -20.23 -10.30 22.65
C TRP A 30 -19.15 -9.68 21.75
N ARG A 31 -18.84 -8.36 21.89
CA ARG A 31 -17.78 -7.70 21.11
C ARG A 31 -16.40 -8.25 21.46
N PHE A 32 -16.16 -8.49 22.76
CA PHE A 32 -14.92 -9.11 23.20
C PHE A 32 -14.85 -10.58 22.78
N ALA A 33 -15.97 -11.29 22.77
CA ALA A 33 -16.03 -12.65 22.26
C ALA A 33 -15.72 -12.70 20.75
N VAL A 34 -16.30 -11.81 19.94
CA VAL A 34 -16.02 -11.73 18.50
C VAL A 34 -14.56 -11.35 18.24
N LEU A 35 -14.03 -10.34 18.96
CA LEU A 35 -12.62 -9.97 18.83
C LEU A 35 -11.69 -11.12 19.27
N GLY A 36 -12.06 -11.85 20.32
CA GLY A 36 -11.31 -13.03 20.78
C GLY A 36 -11.29 -14.14 19.73
N VAL A 37 -12.43 -14.48 19.14
CA VAL A 37 -12.54 -15.49 18.08
C VAL A 37 -11.75 -15.07 16.84
N LEU A 38 -11.87 -13.81 16.40
CA LEU A 38 -11.09 -13.27 15.28
C LEU A 38 -9.59 -13.29 15.60
N GLY A 39 -9.21 -12.85 16.80
CA GLY A 39 -7.82 -12.91 17.24
C GLY A 39 -7.27 -14.32 17.21
N LEU A 40 -8.01 -15.29 17.74
CA LEU A 40 -7.62 -16.70 17.75
C LEU A 40 -7.51 -17.25 16.32
N TYR A 41 -8.44 -16.91 15.45
CA TYR A 41 -8.44 -17.32 14.04
C TYR A 41 -7.16 -16.89 13.30
N PHE A 42 -6.63 -15.71 13.59
CA PHE A 42 -5.39 -15.25 12.98
C PHE A 42 -4.14 -15.71 13.74
N LEU A 43 -4.16 -15.74 15.06
CA LEU A 43 -2.97 -16.05 15.86
C LEU A 43 -2.63 -17.55 15.89
N VAL A 44 -3.64 -18.43 15.83
CA VAL A 44 -3.40 -19.87 15.87
C VAL A 44 -2.59 -20.34 14.65
N PRO A 45 -2.91 -19.99 13.39
CA PRO A 45 -2.09 -20.39 12.25
C PRO A 45 -0.67 -19.82 12.30
N ILE A 46 -0.51 -18.58 12.76
CA ILE A 46 0.82 -17.94 12.90
C ILE A 46 1.62 -18.70 13.98
N GLY A 47 1.02 -18.96 15.13
CA GLY A 47 1.66 -19.73 16.20
C GLY A 47 2.02 -21.15 15.77
N ALA A 48 1.15 -21.82 15.02
CA ALA A 48 1.41 -23.14 14.45
C ALA A 48 2.58 -23.08 13.43
N SER A 49 2.65 -22.03 12.60
CA SER A 49 3.75 -21.83 11.66
C SER A 49 5.09 -21.61 12.37
N VAL A 50 5.11 -20.78 13.42
CA VAL A 50 6.30 -20.59 14.26
C VAL A 50 6.69 -21.91 14.93
N TRP A 51 5.74 -22.62 15.52
CA TRP A 51 6.00 -23.95 16.15
C TRP A 51 6.59 -24.93 15.14
N PHE A 52 6.05 -24.96 13.92
CA PHE A 52 6.53 -25.81 12.83
C PHE A 52 7.99 -25.54 12.48
N THR A 53 8.41 -24.28 12.51
CA THR A 53 9.78 -23.86 12.13
C THR A 53 10.80 -24.03 13.24
N VAL A 54 10.40 -23.92 14.51
CA VAL A 54 11.33 -24.06 15.65
C VAL A 54 11.45 -25.49 16.18
N ARG A 55 10.56 -26.39 15.78
CA ARG A 55 10.59 -27.79 16.22
C ARG A 55 11.64 -28.57 15.44
N ASP A 56 12.67 -29.07 16.13
CA ASP A 56 13.59 -30.07 15.57
C ASP A 56 12.89 -31.45 15.47
N ARG A 57 12.80 -31.94 14.24
CA ARG A 57 12.19 -33.26 13.95
C ARG A 57 13.16 -34.43 14.15
N GLY A 58 14.48 -34.15 14.20
CA GLY A 58 15.49 -35.20 14.32
C GLY A 58 15.87 -35.50 15.76
N GLN A 59 15.99 -34.49 16.60
CA GLN A 59 16.50 -34.62 17.99
C GLN A 59 15.47 -34.30 19.06
N GLY A 60 14.24 -33.90 18.69
CA GLY A 60 13.14 -33.69 19.64
C GLY A 60 13.23 -32.42 20.48
N GLY A 61 14.04 -31.44 20.06
CA GLY A 61 14.23 -30.15 20.72
C GLY A 61 13.66 -28.96 19.98
N LEU A 62 14.05 -27.76 20.41
CA LEU A 62 13.81 -26.50 19.70
C LEU A 62 15.09 -26.07 19.00
N THR A 63 14.96 -25.61 17.76
CA THR A 63 16.06 -25.11 16.95
C THR A 63 15.70 -23.78 16.31
N ALA A 64 16.69 -22.88 16.17
CA ALA A 64 16.58 -21.63 15.39
C ALA A 64 17.31 -21.74 14.04
N GLU A 65 17.80 -22.91 13.69
CA GLU A 65 18.62 -23.14 12.50
C GLU A 65 17.95 -22.65 11.21
N HIS A 66 16.65 -22.86 11.08
CA HIS A 66 15.89 -22.43 9.92
C HIS A 66 15.84 -20.91 9.76
N TYR A 67 15.96 -20.15 10.84
CA TYR A 67 16.03 -18.67 10.79
C TYR A 67 17.45 -18.17 10.55
N THR A 68 18.44 -18.77 11.18
CA THR A 68 19.86 -18.40 11.01
C THR A 68 20.41 -18.79 9.64
N GLY A 69 19.85 -19.85 9.03
CA GLY A 69 20.21 -20.31 7.69
C GLY A 69 19.62 -19.50 6.54
N ILE A 70 18.68 -18.58 6.80
CA ILE A 70 18.03 -17.78 5.71
C ILE A 70 19.04 -17.02 4.86
N PRO A 71 20.00 -16.26 5.41
CA PRO A 71 20.93 -15.45 4.60
C PRO A 71 21.85 -16.28 3.72
N THR A 72 22.14 -17.51 4.12
CA THR A 72 23.02 -18.45 3.41
C THR A 72 22.28 -19.43 2.50
N ALA A 73 20.95 -19.37 2.48
CA ALA A 73 20.14 -20.24 1.63
C ALA A 73 20.39 -19.95 0.15
N GLU A 74 20.53 -21.00 -0.62
CA GLU A 74 20.81 -20.90 -2.06
C GLU A 74 19.69 -20.13 -2.80
N GLY A 75 20.09 -19.11 -3.55
CA GLY A 75 19.20 -18.24 -4.32
C GLY A 75 18.44 -17.18 -3.50
N PHE A 76 18.54 -17.17 -2.16
CA PHE A 76 17.87 -16.18 -1.32
C PHE A 76 18.28 -14.75 -1.68
N ALA A 77 19.59 -14.47 -1.65
CA ALA A 77 20.12 -13.12 -1.88
C ALA A 77 19.73 -12.60 -3.27
N GLU A 78 19.79 -13.46 -4.28
CA GLU A 78 19.44 -13.10 -5.65
C GLU A 78 17.94 -12.82 -5.80
N ALA A 79 17.08 -13.71 -5.31
CA ALA A 79 15.63 -13.54 -5.37
C ALA A 79 15.15 -12.31 -4.56
N PHE A 80 15.74 -12.09 -3.37
CA PHE A 80 15.41 -10.96 -2.51
C PHE A 80 15.85 -9.63 -3.13
N THR A 81 17.10 -9.51 -3.56
CA THR A 81 17.63 -8.28 -4.17
C THR A 81 16.92 -7.96 -5.49
N ARG A 82 16.59 -8.96 -6.31
CA ARG A 82 15.78 -8.79 -7.52
C ARG A 82 14.40 -8.23 -7.19
N SER A 83 13.69 -8.82 -6.24
CA SER A 83 12.36 -8.33 -5.83
C SER A 83 12.42 -6.93 -5.24
N LEU A 84 13.46 -6.62 -4.46
CA LEU A 84 13.66 -5.28 -3.93
C LEU A 84 13.92 -4.26 -5.03
N ALA A 85 14.73 -4.61 -6.03
CA ALA A 85 14.97 -3.76 -7.20
C ALA A 85 13.68 -3.51 -7.99
N LEU A 86 12.87 -4.56 -8.23
CA LEU A 86 11.56 -4.44 -8.87
C LEU A 86 10.63 -3.53 -8.07
N ALA A 87 10.60 -3.66 -6.74
CA ALA A 87 9.77 -2.83 -5.88
C ALA A 87 10.20 -1.35 -5.92
N VAL A 88 11.49 -1.07 -5.82
CA VAL A 88 12.04 0.30 -5.89
C VAL A 88 11.73 0.93 -7.24
N LEU A 89 11.97 0.24 -8.34
CA LEU A 89 11.67 0.74 -9.69
C LEU A 89 10.17 0.99 -9.89
N THR A 90 9.33 0.07 -9.41
CA THR A 90 7.87 0.23 -9.45
C THR A 90 7.43 1.47 -8.68
N VAL A 91 7.94 1.67 -7.46
CA VAL A 91 7.65 2.87 -6.65
C VAL A 91 8.06 4.13 -7.38
N LEU A 92 9.30 4.18 -7.90
CA LEU A 92 9.81 5.37 -8.59
C LEU A 92 8.96 5.73 -9.81
N ILE A 93 8.65 4.74 -10.66
CA ILE A 93 7.84 4.97 -11.86
C ILE A 93 6.40 5.34 -11.50
N ALA A 94 5.78 4.62 -10.56
CA ALA A 94 4.42 4.91 -10.14
C ALA A 94 4.29 6.32 -9.52
N LEU A 95 5.23 6.74 -8.69
CA LEU A 95 5.24 8.09 -8.12
C LEU A 95 5.53 9.15 -9.17
N LEU A 96 6.51 8.92 -10.06
CA LEU A 96 6.84 9.85 -11.14
C LEU A 96 5.63 10.11 -12.05
N LEU A 97 4.80 9.09 -12.26
CA LEU A 97 3.60 9.15 -13.08
C LEU A 97 2.42 9.75 -12.32
N MET A 98 2.19 9.30 -11.07
CA MET A 98 0.98 9.64 -10.32
C MET A 98 1.05 10.95 -9.57
N VAL A 99 2.21 11.35 -9.03
CA VAL A 99 2.31 12.61 -8.29
C VAL A 99 1.94 13.82 -9.18
N PRO A 100 2.57 14.02 -10.36
CA PRO A 100 2.17 15.12 -11.21
C PRO A 100 0.74 14.98 -11.73
N THR A 101 0.27 13.77 -12.03
CA THR A 101 -1.09 13.51 -12.51
C THR A 101 -2.13 13.91 -11.48
N VAL A 102 -2.01 13.44 -10.25
CA VAL A 102 -2.96 13.72 -9.17
C VAL A 102 -2.98 15.21 -8.83
N VAL A 103 -1.80 15.84 -8.75
CA VAL A 103 -1.68 17.28 -8.49
C VAL A 103 -2.31 18.10 -9.62
N LEU A 104 -2.00 17.78 -10.88
CA LEU A 104 -2.54 18.48 -12.04
C LEU A 104 -4.07 18.37 -12.12
N VAL A 105 -4.59 17.17 -11.92
CA VAL A 105 -6.03 16.89 -11.98
C VAL A 105 -6.78 17.61 -10.84
N ASN A 106 -6.22 17.66 -9.64
CA ASN A 106 -6.88 18.35 -8.53
C ASN A 106 -6.76 19.89 -8.61
N LEU A 107 -5.66 20.44 -9.17
CA LEU A 107 -5.42 21.88 -9.19
C LEU A 107 -5.85 22.58 -10.49
N ARG A 108 -5.74 21.90 -11.65
CA ARG A 108 -5.95 22.53 -12.95
C ARG A 108 -7.03 21.89 -13.83
N LEU A 109 -7.24 20.58 -13.69
CA LEU A 109 -8.12 19.82 -14.58
C LEU A 109 -9.17 19.03 -13.80
N PRO A 110 -9.99 19.67 -12.94
CA PRO A 110 -10.95 18.95 -12.07
C PRO A 110 -11.96 18.13 -12.88
N ARG A 111 -12.22 18.49 -14.14
CA ARG A 111 -13.12 17.73 -15.03
C ARG A 111 -12.57 16.34 -15.38
N LEU A 112 -11.24 16.15 -15.39
CA LEU A 112 -10.61 14.86 -15.69
C LEU A 112 -10.45 13.97 -14.45
N ARG A 113 -10.79 14.45 -13.26
CA ARG A 113 -10.61 13.71 -12.01
C ARG A 113 -11.31 12.36 -12.04
N THR A 114 -12.59 12.32 -12.38
CA THR A 114 -13.37 11.07 -12.46
C THR A 114 -12.80 10.11 -13.50
N THR A 115 -12.35 10.62 -14.65
CA THR A 115 -11.73 9.80 -15.70
C THR A 115 -10.42 9.17 -15.22
N VAL A 116 -9.54 9.97 -14.60
CA VAL A 116 -8.27 9.47 -14.05
C VAL A 116 -8.53 8.46 -12.93
N GLU A 117 -9.49 8.74 -12.04
CA GLU A 117 -9.88 7.81 -10.98
C GLU A 117 -10.36 6.47 -11.56
N LEU A 118 -11.25 6.49 -12.53
CA LEU A 118 -11.75 5.27 -13.18
C LEU A 118 -10.63 4.49 -13.87
N LEU A 119 -9.75 5.17 -14.62
CA LEU A 119 -8.64 4.51 -15.30
C LEU A 119 -7.65 3.89 -14.31
N THR A 120 -7.34 4.57 -13.21
CA THR A 120 -6.43 4.05 -12.20
C THR A 120 -7.03 2.91 -11.40
N LEU A 121 -8.36 2.83 -11.26
CA LEU A 121 -9.05 1.74 -10.56
C LEU A 121 -9.29 0.51 -11.45
N MET A 122 -9.17 0.64 -12.78
CA MET A 122 -9.44 -0.43 -13.74
C MET A 122 -8.66 -1.74 -13.46
N PRO A 123 -7.38 -1.69 -13.05
CA PRO A 123 -6.62 -2.90 -12.74
C PRO A 123 -7.18 -3.73 -11.58
N LEU A 124 -7.93 -3.13 -10.66
CA LEU A 124 -8.59 -3.87 -9.56
C LEU A 124 -9.78 -4.73 -10.03
N VAL A 125 -10.38 -4.36 -11.15
CA VAL A 125 -11.53 -5.09 -11.72
C VAL A 125 -11.06 -6.30 -12.51
N LEU A 126 -9.85 -6.24 -13.06
CA LEU A 126 -9.29 -7.32 -13.88
C LEU A 126 -8.68 -8.40 -12.97
N PRO A 127 -9.07 -9.68 -13.13
CA PRO A 127 -8.37 -10.77 -12.46
C PRO A 127 -6.88 -10.78 -12.86
N PRO A 128 -5.92 -10.92 -11.92
CA PRO A 128 -4.49 -10.90 -12.22
C PRO A 128 -4.09 -11.90 -13.33
N ILE A 129 -4.75 -13.06 -13.36
CA ILE A 129 -4.51 -14.08 -14.39
C ILE A 129 -4.87 -13.57 -15.80
N ALA A 130 -6.01 -12.88 -15.94
CA ALA A 130 -6.43 -12.34 -17.23
C ALA A 130 -5.46 -11.25 -17.73
N LEU A 131 -5.00 -10.39 -16.82
CA LEU A 131 -4.00 -9.37 -17.13
C LEU A 131 -2.69 -9.99 -17.61
N VAL A 132 -2.19 -11.02 -16.93
CA VAL A 132 -0.95 -11.69 -17.26
C VAL A 132 -1.05 -12.47 -18.60
N VAL A 133 -2.17 -13.12 -18.88
CA VAL A 133 -2.40 -13.79 -20.17
C VAL A 133 -2.36 -12.76 -21.31
N GLY A 134 -2.99 -11.60 -21.13
CA GLY A 134 -2.92 -10.49 -22.09
C GLY A 134 -1.48 -10.01 -22.33
N VAL A 135 -0.73 -9.79 -21.26
CA VAL A 135 0.69 -9.40 -21.33
C VAL A 135 1.51 -10.45 -22.09
N ARG A 136 1.34 -11.73 -21.75
CA ARG A 136 2.05 -12.84 -22.42
C ARG A 136 1.73 -12.89 -23.91
N SER A 137 0.46 -12.67 -24.29
CA SER A 137 0.06 -12.61 -25.70
C SER A 137 0.75 -11.48 -26.45
N VAL A 138 0.84 -10.29 -25.84
CA VAL A 138 1.56 -9.14 -26.43
C VAL A 138 3.06 -9.44 -26.54
N LEU A 139 3.67 -10.05 -25.54
CA LEU A 139 5.09 -10.42 -25.58
C LEU A 139 5.40 -11.44 -26.68
N ALA A 140 4.45 -12.31 -27.04
CA ALA A 140 4.59 -13.26 -28.11
C ALA A 140 4.62 -12.60 -29.51
N TRP A 141 4.17 -11.35 -29.64
CA TRP A 141 4.24 -10.64 -30.92
C TRP A 141 5.68 -10.37 -31.40
N ALA A 142 6.66 -10.29 -30.48
CA ALA A 142 8.04 -10.04 -30.84
C ALA A 142 8.60 -11.08 -31.82
N PRO A 143 8.53 -12.41 -31.55
CA PRO A 143 8.94 -13.42 -32.49
C PRO A 143 8.01 -13.57 -33.69
N ASP A 144 6.70 -13.26 -33.54
CA ASP A 144 5.73 -13.51 -34.61
C ASP A 144 5.73 -12.41 -35.68
N TYR A 145 5.87 -11.15 -35.26
CA TYR A 145 5.67 -10.00 -36.16
C TYR A 145 6.87 -9.05 -36.26
N PHE A 146 7.81 -9.07 -35.33
CA PHE A 146 8.86 -8.05 -35.22
C PHE A 146 10.30 -8.57 -35.31
N LEU A 147 10.51 -9.87 -35.61
CA LEU A 147 11.82 -10.52 -35.56
C LEU A 147 12.96 -9.77 -36.27
N ASN A 148 12.67 -9.08 -37.38
CA ASN A 148 13.65 -8.34 -38.17
C ASN A 148 13.59 -6.82 -37.95
N THR A 149 13.05 -6.38 -36.84
CA THR A 149 12.90 -4.96 -36.54
C THR A 149 13.56 -4.62 -35.19
N PRO A 150 14.00 -3.36 -34.97
CA PRO A 150 14.51 -2.93 -33.67
C PRO A 150 13.52 -3.12 -32.52
N LEU A 151 12.23 -3.26 -32.81
CA LEU A 151 11.19 -3.52 -31.81
C LEU A 151 11.36 -4.91 -31.15
N ALA A 152 11.83 -5.92 -31.89
CA ALA A 152 12.10 -7.24 -31.31
C ALA A 152 13.11 -7.14 -30.16
N GLU A 153 14.20 -6.38 -30.35
CA GLU A 153 15.21 -6.19 -29.32
C GLU A 153 14.62 -5.53 -28.04
N ALA A 154 13.74 -4.54 -28.23
CA ALA A 154 13.04 -3.91 -27.11
C ALA A 154 12.17 -4.90 -26.35
N PHE A 155 11.38 -5.74 -27.04
CA PHE A 155 10.57 -6.80 -26.42
C PHE A 155 11.42 -7.84 -25.68
N PHE A 156 12.55 -8.26 -26.25
CA PHE A 156 13.47 -9.17 -25.57
C PHE A 156 14.16 -8.50 -24.38
N ALA A 157 14.50 -7.22 -24.48
CA ALA A 157 15.07 -6.46 -23.37
C ALA A 157 14.11 -6.35 -22.18
N LEU A 158 12.79 -6.25 -22.43
CA LEU A 158 11.77 -6.24 -21.38
C LEU A 158 11.72 -7.55 -20.58
N GLN A 159 12.16 -8.65 -21.18
CA GLN A 159 12.07 -10.00 -20.61
C GLN A 159 13.41 -10.51 -20.07
N LYS A 160 14.44 -9.68 -19.93
CA LYS A 160 15.75 -10.12 -19.42
C LYS A 160 15.62 -10.67 -17.99
N PRO A 161 16.12 -11.93 -17.72
CA PRO A 161 15.96 -12.56 -16.41
C PRO A 161 16.63 -11.80 -15.27
N SER A 162 17.70 -11.06 -15.53
CA SER A 162 18.41 -10.29 -14.52
C SER A 162 17.55 -9.17 -13.92
N LEU A 163 16.81 -8.46 -14.76
CA LEU A 163 15.85 -7.43 -14.36
C LEU A 163 14.71 -7.39 -15.38
N PRO A 164 13.61 -8.11 -15.15
CA PRO A 164 12.49 -8.18 -16.08
C PRO A 164 11.65 -6.89 -16.00
N TRP A 165 11.94 -5.95 -16.90
CA TRP A 165 11.22 -4.69 -16.99
C TRP A 165 9.72 -4.88 -17.21
N ILE A 166 9.31 -5.97 -17.84
CA ILE A 166 7.90 -6.30 -18.00
C ILE A 166 7.19 -6.45 -16.65
N LEU A 167 7.84 -7.04 -15.63
CA LEU A 167 7.27 -7.14 -14.29
C LEU A 167 7.14 -5.75 -13.67
N VAL A 168 8.13 -4.87 -13.85
CA VAL A 168 8.05 -3.48 -13.34
C VAL A 168 6.83 -2.78 -13.93
N LEU A 169 6.62 -2.86 -15.25
CA LEU A 169 5.50 -2.21 -15.93
C LEU A 169 4.14 -2.76 -15.44
N VAL A 170 4.02 -4.07 -15.32
CA VAL A 170 2.80 -4.71 -14.82
C VAL A 170 2.55 -4.33 -13.36
N TYR A 171 3.59 -4.32 -12.55
CA TYR A 171 3.46 -3.92 -11.14
C TYR A 171 3.13 -2.45 -10.98
N VAL A 172 3.63 -1.56 -11.84
CA VAL A 172 3.20 -0.16 -11.88
C VAL A 172 1.69 -0.09 -12.12
N VAL A 173 1.18 -0.79 -13.12
CA VAL A 173 -0.27 -0.82 -13.41
C VAL A 173 -1.08 -1.31 -12.21
N LEU A 174 -0.64 -2.38 -11.55
CA LEU A 174 -1.30 -2.90 -10.34
C LEU A 174 -1.22 -1.96 -9.14
N ALA A 175 -0.15 -1.17 -9.05
CA ALA A 175 0.04 -0.21 -7.96
C ALA A 175 -0.77 1.08 -8.14
N LEU A 176 -1.17 1.44 -9.38
CA LEU A 176 -1.88 2.69 -9.68
C LEU A 176 -3.06 2.97 -8.73
N PRO A 177 -3.96 2.02 -8.45
CA PRO A 177 -5.10 2.27 -7.56
C PRO A 177 -4.69 2.69 -6.15
N PHE A 178 -3.69 2.04 -5.60
CA PHE A 178 -3.20 2.28 -4.24
C PHE A 178 -2.46 3.61 -4.15
N VAL A 179 -1.58 3.88 -5.13
CA VAL A 179 -0.84 5.14 -5.23
C VAL A 179 -1.79 6.32 -5.44
N TYR A 180 -2.75 6.20 -6.36
CA TYR A 180 -3.75 7.22 -6.60
C TYR A 180 -4.53 7.56 -5.32
N ARG A 181 -5.08 6.56 -4.64
CA ARG A 181 -5.87 6.77 -3.41
C ARG A 181 -5.06 7.40 -2.29
N ALA A 182 -3.81 6.96 -2.09
CA ALA A 182 -2.94 7.53 -1.06
C ALA A 182 -2.61 9.00 -1.36
N LEU A 183 -2.28 9.34 -2.61
CA LEU A 183 -1.97 10.70 -3.03
C LEU A 183 -3.21 11.60 -3.03
N ASP A 184 -4.35 11.14 -3.53
CA ASP A 184 -5.60 11.91 -3.56
C ASP A 184 -6.11 12.25 -2.16
N ALA A 185 -5.97 11.30 -1.20
CA ALA A 185 -6.24 11.57 0.21
C ALA A 185 -5.33 12.66 0.79
N GLY A 186 -4.03 12.64 0.41
CA GLY A 186 -3.09 13.68 0.81
C GLY A 186 -3.38 15.05 0.23
N VAL A 187 -3.72 15.10 -1.05
CA VAL A 187 -4.10 16.36 -1.72
C VAL A 187 -5.32 16.98 -1.10
N ARG A 188 -6.31 16.16 -0.70
CA ARG A 188 -7.52 16.67 0.00
C ARG A 188 -7.24 17.13 1.43
N GLY A 189 -6.27 16.51 2.10
CA GLY A 189 -5.89 16.87 3.47
C GLY A 189 -4.97 18.09 3.57
N ALA A 190 -4.24 18.40 2.50
CA ALA A 190 -3.38 19.58 2.42
C ALA A 190 -4.08 20.65 1.58
N ASP A 191 -4.13 21.90 2.07
CA ASP A 191 -4.66 23.02 1.27
C ASP A 191 -3.69 23.41 0.15
N LEU A 192 -3.51 22.47 -0.81
CA LEU A 192 -2.59 22.64 -1.94
C LEU A 192 -2.94 23.83 -2.84
N PRO A 193 -4.21 24.18 -3.10
CA PRO A 193 -4.53 25.38 -3.88
C PRO A 193 -3.87 26.63 -3.28
N THR A 194 -4.14 26.93 -2.02
CA THR A 194 -3.57 28.08 -1.34
C THR A 194 -2.03 28.06 -1.32
N LEU A 195 -1.43 26.92 -1.02
CA LEU A 195 0.03 26.77 -1.00
C LEU A 195 0.67 27.00 -2.38
N THR A 196 0.05 26.45 -3.43
CA THR A 196 0.57 26.62 -4.80
C THR A 196 0.38 28.04 -5.33
N GLU A 197 -0.73 28.69 -5.03
CA GLU A 197 -0.98 30.10 -5.38
C GLU A 197 0.02 31.02 -4.69
N ALA A 198 0.26 30.86 -3.40
CA ALA A 198 1.25 31.62 -2.64
C ALA A 198 2.66 31.48 -3.25
N ALA A 199 3.08 30.26 -3.56
CA ALA A 199 4.38 30.00 -4.17
C ALA A 199 4.52 30.68 -5.54
N ARG A 200 3.46 30.66 -6.35
CA ARG A 200 3.45 31.28 -7.68
C ARG A 200 3.43 32.81 -7.61
N ASN A 201 2.74 33.39 -6.65
CA ASN A 201 2.74 34.83 -6.39
C ASN A 201 4.13 35.32 -5.98
N LEU A 202 4.93 34.46 -5.35
CA LEU A 202 6.35 34.68 -5.06
C LEU A 202 7.29 34.42 -6.24
N GLY A 203 6.75 34.16 -7.46
CA GLY A 203 7.52 33.96 -8.69
C GLY A 203 8.06 32.55 -8.90
N ALA A 204 7.65 31.54 -8.11
CA ALA A 204 8.10 30.17 -8.32
C ALA A 204 7.56 29.59 -9.63
N SER A 205 8.43 28.95 -10.42
CA SER A 205 8.03 28.16 -11.58
C SER A 205 7.27 26.90 -11.15
N TRP A 206 6.46 26.32 -12.05
CA TRP A 206 5.69 25.12 -11.75
C TRP A 206 6.52 23.93 -11.27
N PRO A 207 7.65 23.55 -11.90
CA PRO A 207 8.50 22.49 -11.39
C PRO A 207 9.05 22.80 -9.98
N ARG A 208 9.42 24.04 -9.72
CA ARG A 208 9.90 24.46 -8.40
C ARG A 208 8.78 24.38 -7.35
N THR A 209 7.57 24.81 -7.68
CA THR A 209 6.41 24.67 -6.79
C THR A 209 6.12 23.19 -6.48
N LEU A 210 6.19 22.31 -7.47
CA LEU A 210 6.00 20.88 -7.30
C LEU A 210 7.01 20.28 -6.29
N VAL A 211 8.30 20.59 -6.49
CA VAL A 211 9.37 19.99 -5.68
C VAL A 211 9.48 20.64 -4.29
N SER A 212 9.34 21.98 -4.21
CA SER A 212 9.63 22.71 -2.97
C SER A 212 8.39 22.90 -2.05
N VAL A 213 7.18 22.75 -2.60
CA VAL A 213 5.93 23.00 -1.85
C VAL A 213 5.05 21.75 -1.84
N VAL A 214 4.70 21.22 -3.01
CA VAL A 214 3.74 20.12 -3.12
C VAL A 214 4.31 18.81 -2.56
N LEU A 215 5.51 18.41 -2.98
CA LEU A 215 6.13 17.16 -2.50
C LEU A 215 6.35 17.14 -0.98
N PRO A 216 6.86 18.20 -0.34
CA PRO A 216 6.95 18.26 1.12
C PRO A 216 5.59 18.21 1.82
N ALA A 217 4.55 18.85 1.25
CA ALA A 217 3.19 18.81 1.79
C ALA A 217 2.59 17.39 1.68
N LEU A 218 2.92 16.64 0.63
CA LEU A 218 2.44 15.28 0.38
C LEU A 218 3.36 14.18 0.92
N ARG A 219 4.41 14.50 1.67
CA ARG A 219 5.44 13.52 2.12
C ARG A 219 4.85 12.26 2.76
N THR A 220 3.86 12.40 3.65
CA THR A 220 3.23 11.27 4.32
C THR A 220 2.45 10.40 3.33
N SER A 221 1.75 11.01 2.39
CA SER A 221 1.00 10.30 1.36
C SER A 221 1.93 9.59 0.37
N VAL A 222 3.05 10.21 0.00
CA VAL A 222 4.10 9.61 -0.83
C VAL A 222 4.72 8.42 -0.11
N LEU A 223 5.03 8.52 1.19
CA LEU A 223 5.54 7.42 1.99
C LEU A 223 4.54 6.26 2.08
N ASN A 224 3.27 6.55 2.33
CA ASN A 224 2.21 5.54 2.38
C ASN A 224 2.03 4.85 1.03
N ALA A 225 2.01 5.61 -0.08
CA ALA A 225 1.95 5.07 -1.43
C ALA A 225 3.15 4.16 -1.72
N SER A 226 4.36 4.60 -1.37
CA SER A 226 5.59 3.83 -1.54
C SER A 226 5.54 2.52 -0.76
N PHE A 227 5.13 2.59 0.51
CA PHE A 227 5.04 1.41 1.36
C PHE A 227 4.02 0.39 0.82
N LEU A 228 2.82 0.84 0.43
CA LEU A 228 1.80 -0.03 -0.15
C LEU A 228 2.29 -0.68 -1.45
N THR A 229 3.02 0.07 -2.28
CA THR A 229 3.61 -0.45 -3.53
C THR A 229 4.69 -1.49 -3.24
N VAL A 230 5.60 -1.23 -2.30
CA VAL A 230 6.62 -2.22 -1.88
C VAL A 230 5.96 -3.48 -1.36
N ALA A 231 4.97 -3.35 -0.47
CA ALA A 231 4.25 -4.50 0.09
C ALA A 231 3.54 -5.33 -1.01
N LEU A 232 2.93 -4.65 -2.00
CA LEU A 232 2.31 -5.30 -3.15
C LEU A 232 3.35 -6.09 -3.96
N VAL A 233 4.46 -5.45 -4.36
CA VAL A 233 5.49 -6.08 -5.21
C VAL A 233 6.20 -7.22 -4.49
N MET A 234 6.55 -7.02 -3.20
CA MET A 234 7.20 -8.05 -2.38
C MET A 234 6.30 -9.24 -2.05
N GLY A 235 4.98 -9.08 -2.17
CA GLY A 235 3.99 -10.15 -1.97
C GLY A 235 3.44 -10.75 -3.25
N GLU A 236 3.80 -10.20 -4.42
CA GLU A 236 3.22 -10.65 -5.69
C GLU A 236 3.91 -11.91 -6.21
N TYR A 237 3.13 -12.98 -6.32
CA TYR A 237 3.56 -14.31 -6.77
C TYR A 237 3.01 -14.68 -8.16
N THR A 238 1.73 -14.38 -8.38
CA THR A 238 0.96 -14.95 -9.49
C THR A 238 1.49 -14.53 -10.86
N ILE A 239 1.76 -13.24 -11.02
CA ILE A 239 2.24 -12.68 -12.28
C ILE A 239 3.66 -13.16 -12.57
N ALA A 240 4.52 -13.12 -11.53
CA ALA A 240 5.91 -13.56 -11.67
C ALA A 240 6.00 -15.04 -12.10
N VAL A 241 5.25 -15.93 -11.45
CA VAL A 241 5.29 -17.37 -11.77
C VAL A 241 4.71 -17.68 -13.14
N ILE A 242 3.63 -17.01 -13.56
CA ILE A 242 3.02 -17.27 -14.88
C ILE A 242 3.91 -16.73 -16.02
N LEU A 243 4.62 -15.62 -15.80
CA LEU A 243 5.59 -15.09 -16.76
C LEU A 243 6.94 -15.83 -16.71
N GLY A 244 7.17 -16.72 -15.74
CA GLY A 244 8.37 -17.52 -15.62
C GLY A 244 9.57 -16.79 -15.00
N PHE A 245 9.33 -15.74 -14.20
CA PHE A 245 10.40 -15.02 -13.52
C PHE A 245 10.54 -15.42 -12.07
N GLU A 246 11.79 -15.59 -11.62
CA GLU A 246 12.07 -15.84 -10.22
C GLU A 246 12.12 -14.54 -9.44
N THR A 247 11.24 -14.43 -8.44
CA THR A 247 11.14 -13.33 -7.48
C THR A 247 11.20 -13.92 -6.08
N PHE A 248 11.27 -13.08 -5.05
CA PHE A 248 11.29 -13.54 -3.67
C PHE A 248 10.09 -14.45 -3.30
N PRO A 249 8.82 -14.10 -3.61
CA PRO A 249 7.69 -15.00 -3.37
C PRO A 249 7.76 -16.32 -4.15
N THR A 250 8.21 -16.29 -5.42
CA THR A 250 8.31 -17.53 -6.22
C THR A 250 9.44 -18.43 -5.72
N TRP A 251 10.55 -17.84 -5.25
CA TRP A 251 11.64 -18.58 -4.61
C TRP A 251 11.14 -19.27 -3.32
N ILE A 252 10.39 -18.57 -2.44
CA ILE A 252 9.81 -19.15 -1.22
C ILE A 252 8.98 -20.38 -1.56
N VAL A 253 8.11 -20.30 -2.56
CA VAL A 253 7.25 -21.42 -2.98
C VAL A 253 8.09 -22.55 -3.58
N ARG A 254 9.11 -22.23 -4.39
CA ARG A 254 10.01 -23.22 -4.99
C ARG A 254 10.73 -24.05 -3.93
N ILE A 255 11.28 -23.42 -2.90
CA ILE A 255 11.99 -24.15 -1.84
C ILE A 255 11.06 -24.91 -0.88
N SER A 256 9.76 -24.65 -0.89
CA SER A 256 8.81 -25.32 0.00
C SER A 256 8.75 -26.83 -0.21
N GLY A 257 9.05 -27.31 -1.42
CA GLY A 257 9.10 -28.73 -1.76
C GLY A 257 10.29 -29.48 -1.18
N SER A 258 11.45 -28.82 -1.06
CA SER A 258 12.69 -29.43 -0.55
C SER A 258 13.02 -29.03 0.90
N GLN A 259 12.71 -27.80 1.29
CA GLN A 259 13.01 -27.22 2.59
C GLN A 259 11.79 -26.52 3.20
N PRO A 260 10.73 -27.27 3.57
CA PRO A 260 9.46 -26.66 4.00
C PRO A 260 9.58 -25.82 5.27
N GLN A 261 10.43 -26.19 6.22
CA GLN A 261 10.62 -25.41 7.46
C GLN A 261 11.32 -24.07 7.17
N LEU A 262 12.31 -24.06 6.28
CA LEU A 262 12.98 -22.83 5.83
C LEU A 262 11.99 -21.90 5.08
N SER A 263 11.20 -22.44 4.16
CA SER A 263 10.17 -21.68 3.43
C SER A 263 9.18 -21.00 4.38
N VAL A 264 8.67 -21.76 5.36
CA VAL A 264 7.75 -21.20 6.37
C VAL A 264 8.46 -20.21 7.29
N ALA A 265 9.73 -20.44 7.67
CA ALA A 265 10.50 -19.49 8.48
C ALA A 265 10.68 -18.15 7.78
N VAL A 266 11.02 -18.16 6.49
CA VAL A 266 11.13 -16.95 5.66
C VAL A 266 9.78 -16.23 5.57
N SER A 267 8.69 -16.96 5.37
CA SER A 267 7.34 -16.39 5.28
C SER A 267 6.92 -15.73 6.60
N VAL A 268 7.15 -16.39 7.73
CA VAL A 268 6.87 -15.83 9.08
C VAL A 268 7.72 -14.60 9.34
N LEU A 269 9.03 -14.65 9.02
CA LEU A 269 9.92 -13.50 9.19
C LEU A 269 9.48 -12.31 8.34
N SER A 270 9.12 -12.54 7.06
CA SER A 270 8.60 -11.51 6.16
C SER A 270 7.32 -10.86 6.69
N LEU A 271 6.41 -11.66 7.24
CA LEU A 271 5.18 -11.17 7.88
C LEU A 271 5.50 -10.30 9.10
N LEU A 272 6.41 -10.76 9.96
CA LEU A 272 6.81 -10.02 11.16
C LEU A 272 7.51 -8.70 10.80
N ILE A 273 8.40 -8.69 9.82
CA ILE A 273 9.07 -7.48 9.32
C ILE A 273 8.03 -6.49 8.80
N THR A 274 7.07 -6.95 7.99
CA THR A 274 5.99 -6.10 7.48
C THR A 274 5.16 -5.51 8.62
N TRP A 275 4.83 -6.30 9.63
CA TRP A 275 4.10 -5.86 10.83
C TRP A 275 4.86 -4.79 11.60
N VAL A 276 6.15 -5.03 11.85
CA VAL A 276 7.01 -4.08 12.56
C VAL A 276 7.12 -2.76 11.78
N LEU A 277 7.29 -2.83 10.46
CA LEU A 277 7.33 -1.64 9.61
C LEU A 277 6.03 -0.83 9.67
N LEU A 278 4.87 -1.50 9.61
CA LEU A 278 3.56 -0.86 9.76
C LEU A 278 3.41 -0.17 11.11
N LEU A 279 3.81 -0.83 12.20
CA LEU A 279 3.76 -0.26 13.53
C LEU A 279 4.69 0.95 13.68
N LEU A 280 5.89 0.90 13.10
CA LEU A 280 6.84 2.00 13.10
C LEU A 280 6.29 3.22 12.35
N ILE A 281 5.74 3.02 11.15
CA ILE A 281 5.12 4.10 10.37
C ILE A 281 3.95 4.71 11.14
N SER A 282 3.06 3.89 11.71
CA SER A 282 1.93 4.35 12.52
C SER A 282 2.39 5.11 13.77
N ALA A 283 3.47 4.70 14.42
CA ALA A 283 4.02 5.37 15.59
C ALA A 283 4.65 6.74 15.25
N LEU A 284 5.31 6.83 14.09
CA LEU A 284 5.89 8.07 13.58
C LEU A 284 4.82 9.11 13.24
N ASP A 285 3.72 8.67 12.67
CA ASP A 285 2.57 9.53 12.32
C ASP A 285 1.90 10.10 13.56
N ARG A 286 1.68 9.29 14.61
CA ARG A 286 1.11 9.74 15.90
C ARG A 286 1.96 10.78 16.62
N ARG A 287 3.29 10.64 16.59
CA ARG A 287 4.22 11.59 17.24
C ARG A 287 4.22 12.97 16.58
N ARG A 288 3.78 13.07 15.32
CA ARG A 288 3.72 14.34 14.58
C ARG A 288 2.40 15.09 14.80
N GLY A 289 1.26 14.39 14.89
CA GLY A 289 -0.04 14.99 15.18
C GLY A 289 -0.13 15.65 16.55
N THR A 290 0.68 15.21 17.53
CA THR A 290 0.71 15.82 18.90
C THR A 290 1.52 17.11 18.96
N LYS A 291 2.37 17.42 17.97
CA LYS A 291 3.18 18.65 17.97
C LYS A 291 2.49 19.84 17.29
N GLU A 292 1.40 19.62 16.55
CA GLU A 292 0.65 20.69 15.89
C GLU A 292 -0.50 21.26 16.76
N THR A 293 -0.77 20.65 17.91
CA THR A 293 -1.82 21.09 18.85
C THR A 293 -1.26 21.71 20.14
N SER A 294 0.03 21.97 20.21
CA SER A 294 0.74 22.63 21.30
C SER A 294 1.45 23.88 20.75
#